data_4bae655a67d152b09446400c7f198612
#
_entry.id   4bae655a67d152b09446400c7f198612
#
_cell.length_a   1.000
_cell.length_b   1.000
_cell.length_c   1.000
_cell.angle_alpha   90.00
_cell.angle_beta   90.00
_cell.angle_gamma   90.00
#
_symmetry.space_group_name_H-M   'P 1'
#
loop_
_entity.id
_entity.type
_entity.pdbx_description
1 polymer ?
#
loop_
_entity_poly.entity_id
_entity_poly.type
_entity_poly.pdbx_seq_one_letter_code
_entity_poly.pdbx_strand_id
1 'polypeptide(L)'
;MKLRFFLLVIVALVLLTGCERDATALLERAEACLPARLDSAEVYLDSVKQIERLNDVSRAWYGILRTYTDNRQGKEIKSDSLIRDSYEYFREASHAGQTSDMTLLRRYAQSCYYMALYYSSCDSTKQREDMLHQAIKGSEECEDWHTCYLAYTQLGNSTLWGNPDYAIQQSLKALDIYHKINDDVNNEVLILAHIAANYLTFSEPDSALRYFYMGERLARKNHLAKSQNAMYMGLADTYLYMGEQEKALNYAKKGIEIADGEVLVSSLLSLAECYRACDSLGKAEEIFENICSDADPTNKYFIYRDLSKVAIQQQGLDSLSAYMDSAYEYLEDRFLHSQSVKDEYYQANLAKELEKEQLQHEKEMSWWIGCVIILFLSLIAAFIIYNVWKNKQHLVAEHEKEMQHQQELLHQKSKTHAVLQKHFMEKLAYSRKLIADGEKAHMGEEDWKEMEHLIDDTDNNFVQKLRQQYKGLKEEDVRLCMLVRLKMTNAIIANVFYIGESAVKKRKSVLKKTGFQITDPNISLEQVIENL
;
A
#
# COMPACT_ATOMS: atom_id res chain seq x y z
N MET A 1 -29.08 51.81 21.23
CA MET A 1 -27.97 51.12 20.48
C MET A 1 -27.56 49.80 21.16
N LYS A 2 -27.28 49.76 22.45
CA LYS A 2 -26.82 48.53 23.16
C LYS A 2 -27.84 47.37 23.10
N LEU A 3 -29.15 47.62 23.20
CA LEU A 3 -30.18 46.58 23.16
C LEU A 3 -30.35 45.95 21.78
N ARG A 4 -30.21 46.74 20.70
CA ARG A 4 -30.26 46.23 19.31
C ARG A 4 -29.01 45.42 18.97
N PHE A 5 -27.85 45.79 19.48
CA PHE A 5 -26.62 45.02 19.31
C PHE A 5 -26.69 43.69 20.08
N PHE A 6 -27.23 43.69 21.29
CA PHE A 6 -27.44 42.47 22.10
C PHE A 6 -28.46 41.52 21.45
N LEU A 7 -29.54 42.06 20.88
CA LEU A 7 -30.51 41.25 20.09
C LEU A 7 -29.89 40.68 18.82
N LEU A 8 -29.05 41.44 18.11
CA LEU A 8 -28.32 40.95 16.93
C LEU A 8 -27.31 39.83 17.29
N VAL A 9 -26.65 39.95 18.42
CA VAL A 9 -25.73 38.91 18.93
C VAL A 9 -26.50 37.63 19.31
N ILE A 10 -27.67 37.78 19.97
CA ILE A 10 -28.51 36.61 20.31
C ILE A 10 -29.08 35.96 19.05
N VAL A 11 -29.54 36.73 18.07
CA VAL A 11 -30.02 36.20 16.78
C VAL A 11 -28.87 35.50 16.02
N ALA A 12 -27.66 36.07 16.01
CA ALA A 12 -26.50 35.44 15.41
C ALA A 12 -26.11 34.13 16.12
N LEU A 13 -26.16 34.12 17.46
CA LEU A 13 -25.92 32.91 18.26
C LEU A 13 -26.98 31.83 18.01
N VAL A 14 -28.29 32.20 17.92
CA VAL A 14 -29.38 31.27 17.61
C VAL A 14 -29.28 30.72 16.18
N LEU A 15 -28.85 31.54 15.22
CA LEU A 15 -28.63 31.10 13.84
C LEU A 15 -27.42 30.16 13.72
N LEU A 16 -26.36 30.42 14.48
CA LEU A 16 -25.18 29.55 14.53
C LEU A 16 -25.51 28.19 15.16
N THR A 17 -26.24 28.17 16.29
CA THR A 17 -26.67 26.93 16.95
C THR A 17 -27.72 26.15 16.16
N GLY A 18 -28.57 26.83 15.36
CA GLY A 18 -29.56 26.19 14.49
C GLY A 18 -28.89 25.44 13.33
N CYS A 19 -27.88 26.04 12.68
CA CYS A 19 -27.16 25.43 11.57
C CYS A 19 -26.37 24.17 12.01
N GLU A 20 -25.84 24.18 13.21
CA GLU A 20 -25.07 23.09 13.79
C GLU A 20 -25.95 21.89 14.19
N ARG A 21 -27.13 22.13 14.75
CA ARG A 21 -28.11 21.09 15.06
C ARG A 21 -28.63 20.39 13.80
N ASP A 22 -28.85 21.15 12.73
CA ASP A 22 -29.28 20.59 11.45
C ASP A 22 -28.19 19.70 10.82
N ALA A 23 -26.93 20.12 10.89
CA ALA A 23 -25.80 19.34 10.38
C ALA A 23 -25.59 18.04 11.18
N THR A 24 -25.63 18.10 12.53
CA THR A 24 -25.49 16.90 13.38
C THR A 24 -26.60 15.90 13.09
N ALA A 25 -27.87 16.38 12.93
CA ALA A 25 -28.99 15.52 12.58
C ALA A 25 -28.84 14.86 11.19
N LEU A 26 -28.20 15.55 10.23
CA LEU A 26 -27.88 14.96 8.92
C LEU A 26 -26.82 13.88 9.03
N LEU A 27 -25.77 14.09 9.85
CA LEU A 27 -24.73 13.09 10.11
C LEU A 27 -25.28 11.85 10.81
N GLU A 28 -26.16 12.03 11.81
CA GLU A 28 -26.86 10.92 12.48
C GLU A 28 -27.69 10.09 11.49
N ARG A 29 -28.42 10.76 10.59
CA ARG A 29 -29.19 10.08 9.54
C ARG A 29 -28.32 9.38 8.51
N ALA A 30 -27.20 9.98 8.12
CA ALA A 30 -26.23 9.35 7.24
C ALA A 30 -25.68 8.07 7.88
N GLU A 31 -25.22 8.16 9.13
CA GLU A 31 -24.70 7.00 9.87
C GLU A 31 -25.75 5.90 10.04
N ALA A 32 -26.98 6.25 10.36
CA ALA A 32 -28.10 5.29 10.49
C ALA A 32 -28.47 4.60 9.16
N CYS A 33 -28.10 5.17 8.02
CA CYS A 33 -28.28 4.55 6.71
C CYS A 33 -27.20 3.52 6.39
N LEU A 34 -26.04 3.63 7.04
CA LEU A 34 -24.89 2.75 6.77
C LEU A 34 -24.99 1.44 7.58
N PRO A 35 -24.53 0.30 7.03
CA PRO A 35 -24.04 0.11 5.67
C PRO A 35 -25.12 -0.14 4.60
N ALA A 36 -26.37 -0.34 4.99
CA ALA A 36 -27.41 -0.94 4.14
C ALA A 36 -27.95 -0.03 3.03
N ARG A 37 -27.91 1.31 3.18
CA ARG A 37 -28.49 2.28 2.27
C ARG A 37 -27.48 3.37 1.91
N LEU A 38 -26.45 2.99 1.16
CA LEU A 38 -25.31 3.84 0.80
C LEU A 38 -25.75 5.13 0.07
N ASP A 39 -26.63 5.01 -0.93
CA ASP A 39 -27.15 6.18 -1.69
C ASP A 39 -27.90 7.18 -0.79
N SER A 40 -28.64 6.67 0.20
CA SER A 40 -29.33 7.54 1.16
C SER A 40 -28.33 8.25 2.09
N ALA A 41 -27.27 7.57 2.50
CA ALA A 41 -26.21 8.17 3.29
C ALA A 41 -25.51 9.29 2.51
N GLU A 42 -25.20 9.07 1.23
CA GLU A 42 -24.60 10.08 0.35
C GLU A 42 -25.49 11.33 0.23
N VAL A 43 -26.79 11.18 -0.01
CA VAL A 43 -27.73 12.30 -0.07
C VAL A 43 -27.73 13.13 1.22
N TYR A 44 -27.66 12.48 2.39
CA TYR A 44 -27.57 13.21 3.66
C TYR A 44 -26.22 13.94 3.80
N LEU A 45 -25.11 13.30 3.42
CA LEU A 45 -23.78 13.92 3.47
C LEU A 45 -23.67 15.10 2.49
N ASP A 46 -24.21 14.99 1.29
CA ASP A 46 -24.24 16.09 0.30
C ASP A 46 -25.15 17.26 0.73
N SER A 47 -26.11 16.98 1.63
CA SER A 47 -26.96 18.01 2.23
C SER A 47 -26.26 18.82 3.31
N VAL A 48 -25.12 18.37 3.82
CA VAL A 48 -24.29 19.12 4.78
C VAL A 48 -23.60 20.28 4.06
N LYS A 49 -24.08 21.50 4.29
CA LYS A 49 -23.54 22.71 3.67
C LYS A 49 -22.50 23.36 4.59
N GLN A 50 -21.48 24.00 3.99
CA GLN A 50 -20.47 24.80 4.70
C GLN A 50 -19.71 23.98 5.74
N ILE A 51 -19.09 22.89 5.31
CA ILE A 51 -18.33 21.95 6.13
C ILE A 51 -17.28 22.68 7.01
N GLU A 52 -16.68 23.76 6.48
CA GLU A 52 -15.69 24.57 7.21
C GLU A 52 -16.27 25.29 8.44
N ARG A 53 -17.60 25.41 8.53
CA ARG A 53 -18.28 26.05 9.68
C ARG A 53 -18.76 25.06 10.73
N LEU A 54 -18.62 23.77 10.48
CA LEU A 54 -18.90 22.76 11.48
C LEU A 54 -17.93 22.89 12.65
N ASN A 55 -18.39 22.54 13.86
CA ASN A 55 -17.46 22.34 14.96
C ASN A 55 -16.50 21.17 14.64
N ASP A 56 -15.39 21.10 15.35
CA ASP A 56 -14.33 20.13 15.06
C ASP A 56 -14.81 18.67 15.14
N VAL A 57 -15.68 18.34 16.10
CA VAL A 57 -16.30 17.01 16.25
C VAL A 57 -17.10 16.64 15.01
N SER A 58 -18.05 17.52 14.62
CA SER A 58 -18.96 17.26 13.49
C SER A 58 -18.19 17.21 12.17
N ARG A 59 -17.15 18.04 12.01
CA ARG A 59 -16.29 18.02 10.83
C ARG A 59 -15.49 16.73 10.74
N ALA A 60 -14.89 16.29 11.83
CA ALA A 60 -14.15 15.03 11.89
C ALA A 60 -15.07 13.81 11.68
N TRP A 61 -16.28 13.85 12.22
CA TRP A 61 -17.28 12.80 12.00
C TRP A 61 -17.76 12.75 10.55
N TYR A 62 -18.04 13.92 9.95
CA TYR A 62 -18.32 14.01 8.52
C TYR A 62 -17.23 13.37 7.67
N GLY A 63 -15.97 13.62 8.01
CA GLY A 63 -14.82 13.06 7.30
C GLY A 63 -14.81 11.53 7.31
N ILE A 64 -15.09 10.89 8.46
CA ILE A 64 -15.21 9.43 8.53
C ILE A 64 -16.36 8.93 7.65
N LEU A 65 -17.56 9.50 7.79
CA LEU A 65 -18.74 9.04 7.05
C LEU A 65 -18.59 9.25 5.54
N ARG A 66 -17.99 10.36 5.11
CA ARG A 66 -17.71 10.64 3.71
C ARG A 66 -16.69 9.66 3.15
N THR A 67 -15.59 9.44 3.85
CA THR A 67 -14.56 8.47 3.42
C THR A 67 -15.13 7.05 3.35
N TYR A 68 -15.99 6.67 4.32
CA TYR A 68 -16.73 5.40 4.25
C TYR A 68 -17.55 5.29 2.96
N THR A 69 -18.39 6.29 2.71
CA THR A 69 -19.33 6.28 1.58
C THR A 69 -18.58 6.24 0.24
N ASP A 70 -17.56 7.07 0.07
CA ASP A 70 -16.74 7.12 -1.13
C ASP A 70 -15.98 5.80 -1.36
N ASN A 71 -15.40 5.21 -0.32
CA ASN A 71 -14.72 3.92 -0.40
C ASN A 71 -15.68 2.79 -0.81
N ARG A 72 -16.89 2.74 -0.24
CA ARG A 72 -17.90 1.74 -0.59
C ARG A 72 -18.46 1.89 -2.00
N GLN A 73 -18.37 3.06 -2.59
CA GLN A 73 -18.70 3.33 -4.00
C GLN A 73 -17.54 3.05 -4.95
N GLY A 74 -16.41 2.54 -4.46
CA GLY A 74 -15.21 2.29 -5.27
C GLY A 74 -14.45 3.56 -5.65
N LYS A 75 -14.76 4.71 -5.04
CA LYS A 75 -14.01 5.94 -5.26
C LYS A 75 -12.65 5.83 -4.56
N GLU A 76 -11.62 6.10 -5.30
CA GLU A 76 -10.25 6.08 -4.79
C GLU A 76 -10.03 7.24 -3.81
N ILE A 77 -9.38 6.97 -2.67
CA ILE A 77 -9.00 8.01 -1.71
C ILE A 77 -7.76 8.73 -2.26
N LYS A 78 -8.00 9.73 -3.12
CA LYS A 78 -6.92 10.49 -3.79
C LYS A 78 -6.20 11.48 -2.87
N SER A 79 -6.85 11.90 -1.79
CA SER A 79 -6.32 12.84 -0.82
C SER A 79 -6.67 12.37 0.59
N ASP A 80 -5.69 12.45 1.48
CA ASP A 80 -5.88 12.11 2.88
C ASP A 80 -6.39 13.27 3.75
N SER A 81 -6.49 14.48 3.20
CA SER A 81 -6.77 15.68 4.00
C SER A 81 -8.01 15.51 4.89
N LEU A 82 -9.09 14.99 4.34
CA LEU A 82 -10.34 14.83 5.07
C LEU A 82 -10.24 13.75 6.17
N ILE A 83 -9.71 12.58 5.85
CA ILE A 83 -9.59 11.48 6.83
C ILE A 83 -8.44 11.71 7.80
N ARG A 84 -7.39 12.40 7.39
CA ARG A 84 -6.29 12.81 8.27
C ARG A 84 -6.78 13.76 9.35
N ASP A 85 -7.53 14.80 8.99
CA ASP A 85 -8.11 15.75 9.94
C ASP A 85 -9.04 15.04 10.94
N SER A 86 -9.81 14.06 10.46
CA SER A 86 -10.66 13.21 11.30
C SER A 86 -9.83 12.36 12.26
N TYR A 87 -8.79 11.70 11.76
CA TYR A 87 -7.89 10.87 12.56
C TYR A 87 -7.15 11.71 13.62
N GLU A 88 -6.57 12.87 13.25
CA GLU A 88 -5.86 13.73 14.18
C GLU A 88 -6.79 14.20 15.30
N TYR A 89 -8.01 14.64 14.94
CA TYR A 89 -9.01 15.06 15.93
C TYR A 89 -9.37 13.94 16.91
N PHE A 90 -9.77 12.75 16.40
CA PHE A 90 -10.19 11.66 17.28
C PHE A 90 -9.03 11.03 18.04
N ARG A 91 -7.82 11.05 17.51
CA ARG A 91 -6.61 10.66 18.23
C ARG A 91 -6.39 11.56 19.46
N GLU A 92 -6.49 12.87 19.29
CA GLU A 92 -6.33 13.82 20.38
C GLU A 92 -7.48 13.72 21.40
N ALA A 93 -8.73 13.72 20.93
CA ALA A 93 -9.91 13.63 21.76
C ALA A 93 -10.01 12.32 22.56
N SER A 94 -9.52 11.21 21.99
CA SER A 94 -9.49 9.89 22.65
C SER A 94 -8.19 9.63 23.41
N HIS A 95 -7.26 10.59 23.49
CA HIS A 95 -5.91 10.38 24.04
C HIS A 95 -5.23 9.14 23.42
N ALA A 96 -5.23 9.08 22.08
CA ALA A 96 -4.71 7.95 21.29
C ALA A 96 -5.33 6.58 21.68
N GLY A 97 -6.65 6.55 21.89
CA GLY A 97 -7.39 5.33 22.23
C GLY A 97 -7.36 4.95 23.71
N GLN A 98 -6.99 5.85 24.60
CA GLN A 98 -6.97 5.60 26.06
C GLN A 98 -8.22 6.13 26.77
N THR A 99 -9.24 6.59 26.02
CA THR A 99 -10.48 7.11 26.57
C THR A 99 -11.41 6.00 27.02
N SER A 100 -12.24 6.28 28.04
CA SER A 100 -13.37 5.42 28.42
C SER A 100 -14.67 5.78 27.66
N ASP A 101 -14.66 6.82 26.83
CA ASP A 101 -15.80 7.15 25.96
C ASP A 101 -15.81 6.25 24.72
N MET A 102 -16.75 5.31 24.71
CA MET A 102 -16.88 4.31 23.65
C MET A 102 -17.21 4.93 22.29
N THR A 103 -17.85 6.08 22.25
CA THR A 103 -18.16 6.79 20.99
C THR A 103 -16.89 7.40 20.39
N LEU A 104 -16.09 8.06 21.21
CA LEU A 104 -14.80 8.61 20.77
C LEU A 104 -13.84 7.49 20.34
N LEU A 105 -13.80 6.41 21.12
CA LEU A 105 -12.94 5.27 20.83
C LEU A 105 -13.33 4.59 19.50
N ARG A 106 -14.63 4.41 19.26
CA ARG A 106 -15.15 3.88 17.98
C ARG A 106 -14.75 4.75 16.80
N ARG A 107 -14.97 6.06 16.89
CA ARG A 107 -14.60 7.00 15.81
C ARG A 107 -13.09 7.06 15.59
N TYR A 108 -12.31 6.96 16.66
CA TYR A 108 -10.87 6.82 16.53
C TYR A 108 -10.47 5.55 15.79
N ALA A 109 -11.02 4.39 16.16
CA ALA A 109 -10.75 3.12 15.49
C ALA A 109 -11.15 3.14 14.01
N GLN A 110 -12.32 3.71 13.68
CA GLN A 110 -12.76 3.90 12.31
C GLN A 110 -11.83 4.82 11.51
N SER A 111 -11.38 5.93 12.10
CA SER A 111 -10.44 6.83 11.44
C SER A 111 -9.09 6.16 11.18
N CYS A 112 -8.59 5.34 12.11
CA CYS A 112 -7.39 4.53 11.91
C CYS A 112 -7.56 3.56 10.73
N TYR A 113 -8.70 2.87 10.63
CA TYR A 113 -9.00 1.96 9.53
C TYR A 113 -8.96 2.68 8.17
N TYR A 114 -9.62 3.84 8.04
CA TYR A 114 -9.61 4.59 6.78
C TYR A 114 -8.28 5.24 6.45
N MET A 115 -7.51 5.66 7.46
CA MET A 115 -6.11 6.05 7.26
C MET A 115 -5.27 4.88 6.73
N ALA A 116 -5.51 3.66 7.20
CA ALA A 116 -4.83 2.48 6.68
C ALA A 116 -5.15 2.22 5.20
N LEU A 117 -6.40 2.45 4.77
CA LEU A 117 -6.77 2.35 3.34
C LEU A 117 -6.05 3.40 2.50
N TYR A 118 -5.94 4.62 2.99
CA TYR A 118 -5.14 5.65 2.32
C TYR A 118 -3.66 5.25 2.21
N TYR A 119 -3.05 4.75 3.29
CA TYR A 119 -1.66 4.26 3.23
C TYR A 119 -1.48 3.06 2.29
N SER A 120 -2.53 2.29 2.04
CA SER A 120 -2.52 1.23 1.03
C SER A 120 -2.36 1.79 -0.40
N SER A 121 -3.00 2.91 -0.70
CA SER A 121 -2.87 3.57 -2.02
C SER A 121 -1.50 4.25 -2.22
N CYS A 122 -0.80 4.54 -1.12
CA CYS A 122 0.52 5.19 -1.13
C CYS A 122 1.70 4.22 -0.97
N ASP A 123 1.48 2.90 -1.05
CA ASP A 123 2.51 1.86 -0.80
C ASP A 123 3.25 2.01 0.55
N SER A 124 2.63 2.65 1.52
CA SER A 124 3.21 2.91 2.85
C SER A 124 2.88 1.78 3.82
N THR A 125 3.50 0.64 3.60
CA THR A 125 3.19 -0.65 4.24
C THR A 125 3.24 -0.59 5.77
N LYS A 126 4.29 0.01 6.34
CA LYS A 126 4.46 0.09 7.80
C LYS A 126 3.38 0.95 8.47
N GLN A 127 3.12 2.14 7.91
CA GLN A 127 2.09 3.03 8.44
C GLN A 127 0.69 2.40 8.34
N ARG A 128 0.42 1.70 7.23
CA ARG A 128 -0.81 0.93 7.06
C ARG A 128 -0.99 -0.10 8.17
N GLU A 129 0.04 -0.88 8.46
CA GLU A 129 0.01 -1.91 9.51
C GLU A 129 -0.24 -1.31 10.89
N ASP A 130 0.53 -0.27 11.23
CA ASP A 130 0.38 0.42 12.51
C ASP A 130 -1.05 0.96 12.69
N MET A 131 -1.66 1.51 11.64
CA MET A 131 -3.04 2.00 11.68
C MET A 131 -4.06 0.85 11.81
N LEU A 132 -3.86 -0.26 11.10
CA LEU A 132 -4.74 -1.43 11.22
C LEU A 132 -4.69 -2.03 12.63
N HIS A 133 -3.52 -2.11 13.26
CA HIS A 133 -3.40 -2.58 14.65
C HIS A 133 -4.09 -1.63 15.64
N GLN A 134 -3.98 -0.31 15.44
CA GLN A 134 -4.70 0.67 16.25
C GLN A 134 -6.23 0.56 16.05
N ALA A 135 -6.68 0.37 14.80
CA ALA A 135 -8.08 0.16 14.49
C ALA A 135 -8.63 -1.11 15.17
N ILE A 136 -7.90 -2.23 15.11
CA ILE A 136 -8.28 -3.48 15.78
C ILE A 136 -8.39 -3.27 17.28
N LYS A 137 -7.34 -2.74 17.90
CA LYS A 137 -7.32 -2.53 19.34
C LYS A 137 -8.50 -1.66 19.80
N GLY A 138 -8.70 -0.51 19.17
CA GLY A 138 -9.79 0.40 19.54
C GLY A 138 -11.17 -0.19 19.28
N SER A 139 -11.35 -0.92 18.18
CA SER A 139 -12.63 -1.55 17.85
C SER A 139 -12.96 -2.74 18.74
N GLU A 140 -12.00 -3.55 19.17
CA GLU A 140 -12.20 -4.62 20.16
C GLU A 140 -12.63 -4.03 21.51
N GLU A 141 -12.00 -2.95 21.96
CA GLU A 141 -12.31 -2.29 23.24
C GLU A 141 -13.71 -1.65 23.26
N CYS A 142 -14.19 -1.11 22.13
CA CYS A 142 -15.52 -0.49 22.03
C CYS A 142 -16.59 -1.38 21.37
N GLU A 143 -16.29 -2.67 21.16
CA GLU A 143 -17.16 -3.67 20.54
C GLU A 143 -17.67 -3.24 19.14
N ASP A 144 -16.88 -2.47 18.39
CA ASP A 144 -17.15 -2.18 16.97
C ASP A 144 -16.65 -3.31 16.07
N TRP A 145 -17.35 -4.45 16.16
CA TRP A 145 -16.98 -5.67 15.45
C TRP A 145 -16.96 -5.51 13.92
N HIS A 146 -17.73 -4.53 13.40
CA HIS A 146 -17.71 -4.21 11.98
C HIS A 146 -16.33 -3.66 11.54
N THR A 147 -15.85 -2.61 12.18
CA THR A 147 -14.49 -2.08 11.93
C THR A 147 -13.41 -3.11 12.23
N CYS A 148 -13.61 -3.92 13.28
CA CYS A 148 -12.66 -4.96 13.70
C CYS A 148 -12.43 -5.99 12.60
N TYR A 149 -13.48 -6.63 12.05
CA TYR A 149 -13.28 -7.65 11.01
C TYR A 149 -12.77 -7.04 9.70
N LEU A 150 -13.17 -5.82 9.35
CA LEU A 150 -12.64 -5.12 8.19
C LEU A 150 -11.12 -4.89 8.32
N ALA A 151 -10.65 -4.49 9.50
CA ALA A 151 -9.23 -4.27 9.76
C ALA A 151 -8.44 -5.59 9.71
N TYR A 152 -8.97 -6.68 10.29
CA TYR A 152 -8.39 -8.01 10.16
C TYR A 152 -8.38 -8.52 8.71
N THR A 153 -9.42 -8.23 7.92
CA THR A 153 -9.48 -8.57 6.50
C THR A 153 -8.37 -7.85 5.73
N GLN A 154 -8.13 -6.57 6.03
CA GLN A 154 -7.05 -5.80 5.41
C GLN A 154 -5.65 -6.30 5.81
N LEU A 155 -5.44 -6.74 7.04
CA LEU A 155 -4.20 -7.40 7.45
C LEU A 155 -4.02 -8.74 6.73
N GLY A 156 -5.10 -9.52 6.58
CA GLY A 156 -5.07 -10.79 5.88
C GLY A 156 -4.86 -10.67 4.36
N ASN A 157 -5.29 -9.55 3.76
CA ASN A 157 -5.08 -9.28 2.33
C ASN A 157 -3.64 -8.83 2.01
N SER A 158 -2.77 -8.80 2.98
CA SER A 158 -1.43 -8.28 2.83
C SER A 158 -0.45 -9.36 2.34
N THR A 159 -0.44 -9.62 1.04
CA THR A 159 0.59 -10.44 0.38
C THR A 159 2.02 -9.86 0.52
N LEU A 160 2.13 -8.64 1.02
CA LEU A 160 3.38 -7.88 1.15
C LEU A 160 4.24 -8.30 2.35
N TRP A 161 3.69 -9.02 3.31
CA TRP A 161 4.37 -9.30 4.58
C TRP A 161 5.34 -10.48 4.54
N GLY A 162 5.37 -11.23 3.46
CA GLY A 162 6.25 -12.40 3.32
C GLY A 162 6.01 -13.50 4.38
N ASN A 163 4.98 -13.36 5.21
CA ASN A 163 4.58 -14.33 6.21
C ASN A 163 3.16 -14.86 5.93
N PRO A 164 3.08 -16.02 5.26
CA PRO A 164 1.82 -16.65 4.88
C PRO A 164 0.93 -16.98 6.06
N ASP A 165 1.52 -17.59 7.08
CA ASP A 165 0.79 -18.04 8.25
C ASP A 165 0.10 -16.87 8.97
N TYR A 166 0.79 -15.74 9.05
CA TYR A 166 0.23 -14.53 9.64
C TYR A 166 -0.99 -14.03 8.84
N ALA A 167 -0.86 -13.88 7.51
CA ALA A 167 -1.93 -13.39 6.64
C ALA A 167 -3.18 -14.30 6.72
N ILE A 168 -2.99 -15.62 6.66
CA ILE A 168 -4.07 -16.59 6.79
C ILE A 168 -4.74 -16.49 8.17
N GLN A 169 -3.95 -16.41 9.26
CA GLN A 169 -4.49 -16.26 10.60
C GLN A 169 -5.34 -14.99 10.79
N GLN A 170 -4.89 -13.84 10.24
CA GLN A 170 -5.69 -12.60 10.31
C GLN A 170 -7.01 -12.74 9.52
N SER A 171 -6.97 -13.32 8.32
CA SER A 171 -8.18 -13.58 7.52
C SER A 171 -9.15 -14.54 8.22
N LEU A 172 -8.64 -15.58 8.90
CA LEU A 172 -9.48 -16.50 9.69
C LEU A 172 -10.10 -15.81 10.91
N LYS A 173 -9.38 -14.90 11.59
CA LYS A 173 -9.95 -14.07 12.66
C LYS A 173 -11.04 -13.16 12.13
N ALA A 174 -10.85 -12.54 10.96
CA ALA A 174 -11.89 -11.75 10.32
C ALA A 174 -13.16 -12.56 10.10
N LEU A 175 -13.03 -13.79 9.60
CA LEU A 175 -14.15 -14.70 9.36
C LEU A 175 -14.87 -15.10 10.67
N ASP A 176 -14.11 -15.40 11.73
CA ASP A 176 -14.69 -15.74 13.06
C ASP A 176 -15.49 -14.56 13.65
N ILE A 177 -14.97 -13.34 13.54
CA ILE A 177 -15.69 -12.14 13.99
C ILE A 177 -16.92 -11.89 13.13
N TYR A 178 -16.78 -12.00 11.79
CA TYR A 178 -17.91 -11.85 10.88
C TYR A 178 -19.06 -12.80 11.23
N HIS A 179 -18.79 -14.09 11.51
CA HIS A 179 -19.82 -15.06 11.90
C HIS A 179 -20.55 -14.72 13.21
N LYS A 180 -19.92 -13.94 14.11
CA LYS A 180 -20.55 -13.48 15.35
C LYS A 180 -21.56 -12.36 15.12
N ILE A 181 -21.29 -11.47 14.16
CA ILE A 181 -22.15 -10.31 13.87
C ILE A 181 -23.17 -10.58 12.77
N ASN A 182 -22.90 -11.57 11.90
CA ASN A 182 -23.75 -11.97 10.78
C ASN A 182 -24.15 -10.77 9.91
N ASP A 183 -23.14 -10.02 9.44
CA ASP A 183 -23.26 -8.82 8.62
C ASP A 183 -23.62 -9.16 7.14
N ASP A 184 -23.39 -8.25 6.20
CA ASP A 184 -23.63 -8.45 4.78
C ASP A 184 -22.88 -9.68 4.24
N VAL A 185 -23.62 -10.65 3.68
CA VAL A 185 -23.09 -11.89 3.11
C VAL A 185 -21.99 -11.63 2.05
N ASN A 186 -22.05 -10.49 1.37
CA ASN A 186 -21.02 -10.11 0.42
C ASN A 186 -19.64 -9.97 1.08
N ASN A 187 -19.59 -9.49 2.32
CA ASN A 187 -18.35 -9.39 3.08
C ASN A 187 -17.79 -10.77 3.45
N GLU A 188 -18.64 -11.76 3.76
CA GLU A 188 -18.20 -13.14 3.98
C GLU A 188 -17.55 -13.71 2.72
N VAL A 189 -18.17 -13.51 1.56
CA VAL A 189 -17.60 -13.97 0.28
C VAL A 189 -16.25 -13.31 0.03
N LEU A 190 -16.10 -12.02 0.32
CA LEU A 190 -14.83 -11.29 0.19
C LEU A 190 -13.75 -11.85 1.13
N ILE A 191 -14.09 -12.13 2.40
CA ILE A 191 -13.15 -12.73 3.35
C ILE A 191 -12.70 -14.12 2.86
N LEU A 192 -13.63 -14.95 2.38
CA LEU A 192 -13.32 -16.26 1.82
C LEU A 192 -12.40 -16.15 0.58
N ALA A 193 -12.60 -15.11 -0.27
CA ALA A 193 -11.71 -14.82 -1.39
C ALA A 193 -10.29 -14.51 -0.93
N HIS A 194 -10.13 -13.67 0.10
CA HIS A 194 -8.81 -13.32 0.64
C HIS A 194 -8.10 -14.53 1.26
N ILE A 195 -8.83 -15.37 2.01
CA ILE A 195 -8.27 -16.61 2.56
C ILE A 195 -7.78 -17.51 1.42
N ALA A 196 -8.59 -17.70 0.38
CA ALA A 196 -8.26 -18.53 -0.77
C ALA A 196 -7.04 -17.99 -1.54
N ALA A 197 -7.00 -16.68 -1.80
CA ALA A 197 -5.87 -16.02 -2.46
C ALA A 197 -4.57 -16.15 -1.65
N ASN A 198 -4.63 -16.04 -0.32
CA ASN A 198 -3.49 -16.26 0.54
C ASN A 198 -2.98 -17.70 0.42
N TYR A 199 -3.84 -18.71 0.50
CA TYR A 199 -3.43 -20.11 0.29
C TYR A 199 -2.80 -20.35 -1.07
N LEU A 200 -3.36 -19.74 -2.14
CA LEU A 200 -2.78 -19.86 -3.48
C LEU A 200 -1.39 -19.21 -3.57
N THR A 201 -1.23 -18.01 -3.00
CA THR A 201 0.06 -17.31 -2.96
C THR A 201 1.14 -18.14 -2.24
N PHE A 202 0.75 -18.93 -1.25
CA PHE A 202 1.65 -19.78 -0.49
C PHE A 202 1.77 -21.21 -1.01
N SER A 203 1.31 -21.44 -2.25
CA SER A 203 1.45 -22.73 -2.93
C SER A 203 0.64 -23.87 -2.30
N GLU A 204 -0.52 -23.55 -1.73
CA GLU A 204 -1.51 -24.51 -1.22
C GLU A 204 -2.81 -24.45 -2.05
N PRO A 205 -2.78 -24.89 -3.32
CA PRO A 205 -3.92 -24.75 -4.23
C PRO A 205 -5.16 -25.53 -3.79
N ASP A 206 -5.01 -26.68 -3.15
CA ASP A 206 -6.15 -27.47 -2.65
C ASP A 206 -6.92 -26.73 -1.55
N SER A 207 -6.21 -26.05 -0.65
CA SER A 207 -6.80 -25.18 0.37
C SER A 207 -7.49 -23.97 -0.30
N ALA A 208 -6.85 -23.35 -1.27
CA ALA A 208 -7.42 -22.24 -2.04
C ALA A 208 -8.72 -22.66 -2.74
N LEU A 209 -8.74 -23.79 -3.45
CA LEU A 209 -9.95 -24.31 -4.11
C LEU A 209 -11.10 -24.48 -3.11
N ARG A 210 -10.82 -25.03 -1.92
CA ARG A 210 -11.84 -25.22 -0.90
C ARG A 210 -12.54 -23.91 -0.54
N TYR A 211 -11.80 -22.84 -0.28
CA TYR A 211 -12.37 -21.55 0.11
C TYR A 211 -13.02 -20.83 -1.08
N PHE A 212 -12.46 -20.89 -2.29
CA PHE A 212 -13.11 -20.36 -3.48
C PHE A 212 -14.43 -21.05 -3.78
N TYR A 213 -14.52 -22.37 -3.65
CA TYR A 213 -15.79 -23.09 -3.81
C TYR A 213 -16.81 -22.76 -2.69
N MET A 214 -16.35 -22.52 -1.46
CA MET A 214 -17.25 -22.05 -0.39
C MET A 214 -17.82 -20.68 -0.75
N GLY A 215 -16.99 -19.74 -1.17
CA GLY A 215 -17.40 -18.39 -1.58
C GLY A 215 -18.31 -18.42 -2.81
N GLU A 216 -18.00 -19.23 -3.83
CA GLU A 216 -18.82 -19.39 -5.04
C GLU A 216 -20.24 -19.87 -4.71
N ARG A 217 -20.36 -20.91 -3.89
CA ARG A 217 -21.67 -21.42 -3.46
C ARG A 217 -22.48 -20.39 -2.70
N LEU A 218 -21.81 -19.62 -1.83
CA LEU A 218 -22.42 -18.57 -1.03
C LEU A 218 -22.88 -17.40 -1.91
N ALA A 219 -22.03 -16.92 -2.80
CA ALA A 219 -22.33 -15.85 -3.75
C ALA A 219 -23.49 -16.22 -4.68
N ARG A 220 -23.48 -17.44 -5.23
CA ARG A 220 -24.55 -17.94 -6.10
C ARG A 220 -25.89 -18.07 -5.36
N LYS A 221 -25.87 -18.60 -4.13
CA LYS A 221 -27.09 -18.72 -3.30
C LYS A 221 -27.75 -17.38 -3.02
N ASN A 222 -26.95 -16.33 -2.89
CA ASN A 222 -27.41 -14.98 -2.55
C ASN A 222 -27.49 -14.03 -3.77
N HIS A 223 -27.33 -14.56 -4.98
CA HIS A 223 -27.39 -13.80 -6.24
C HIS A 223 -26.41 -12.61 -6.32
N LEU A 224 -25.21 -12.79 -5.75
CA LEU A 224 -24.14 -11.79 -5.73
C LEU A 224 -23.24 -11.94 -6.97
N ALA A 225 -23.68 -11.43 -8.12
CA ALA A 225 -23.02 -11.66 -9.40
C ALA A 225 -21.54 -11.22 -9.42
N LYS A 226 -21.23 -10.00 -8.89
CA LYS A 226 -19.85 -9.50 -8.83
C LYS A 226 -18.95 -10.40 -7.99
N SER A 227 -19.41 -10.81 -6.82
CA SER A 227 -18.67 -11.69 -5.91
C SER A 227 -18.54 -13.10 -6.47
N GLN A 228 -19.57 -13.60 -7.16
CA GLN A 228 -19.52 -14.88 -7.85
C GLN A 228 -18.50 -14.86 -9.01
N ASN A 229 -18.43 -13.75 -9.74
CA ASN A 229 -17.39 -13.53 -10.76
C ASN A 229 -15.99 -13.60 -10.14
N ALA A 230 -15.74 -12.90 -9.03
CA ALA A 230 -14.45 -12.95 -8.34
C ALA A 230 -14.06 -14.38 -7.92
N MET A 231 -15.04 -15.18 -7.45
CA MET A 231 -14.80 -16.61 -7.15
C MET A 231 -14.43 -17.42 -8.39
N TYR A 232 -15.08 -17.19 -9.53
CA TYR A 232 -14.74 -17.86 -10.77
C TYR A 232 -13.34 -17.50 -11.26
N MET A 233 -12.93 -16.23 -11.12
CA MET A 233 -11.56 -15.81 -11.45
C MET A 233 -10.54 -16.50 -10.53
N GLY A 234 -10.77 -16.50 -9.20
CA GLY A 234 -9.89 -17.19 -8.27
C GLY A 234 -9.78 -18.70 -8.52
N LEU A 235 -10.89 -19.35 -8.91
CA LEU A 235 -10.86 -20.76 -9.33
C LEU A 235 -10.06 -20.95 -10.62
N ALA A 236 -10.21 -20.04 -11.60
CA ALA A 236 -9.44 -20.10 -12.84
C ALA A 236 -7.93 -19.95 -12.56
N ASP A 237 -7.54 -18.97 -11.76
CA ASP A 237 -6.14 -18.75 -11.39
C ASP A 237 -5.55 -19.93 -10.61
N THR A 238 -6.35 -20.54 -9.73
CA THR A 238 -5.92 -21.71 -8.95
C THR A 238 -5.70 -22.92 -9.87
N TYR A 239 -6.60 -23.16 -10.84
CA TYR A 239 -6.43 -24.25 -11.81
C TYR A 239 -5.27 -23.97 -12.78
N LEU A 240 -5.01 -22.71 -13.15
CA LEU A 240 -3.80 -22.35 -13.91
C LEU A 240 -2.53 -22.70 -13.12
N TYR A 241 -2.51 -22.35 -11.84
CA TYR A 241 -1.40 -22.68 -10.96
C TYR A 241 -1.14 -24.19 -10.85
N MET A 242 -2.20 -24.99 -10.84
CA MET A 242 -2.13 -26.46 -10.82
C MET A 242 -1.77 -27.08 -12.19
N GLY A 243 -1.72 -26.28 -13.27
CA GLY A 243 -1.51 -26.76 -14.64
C GLY A 243 -2.75 -27.40 -15.27
N GLU A 244 -3.94 -27.23 -14.68
CA GLU A 244 -5.21 -27.74 -15.19
C GLU A 244 -5.91 -26.72 -16.11
N GLN A 245 -5.29 -26.46 -17.24
CA GLN A 245 -5.60 -25.34 -18.16
C GLN A 245 -7.06 -25.37 -18.67
N GLU A 246 -7.60 -26.55 -18.99
CA GLU A 246 -8.98 -26.68 -19.48
C GLU A 246 -10.01 -26.30 -18.43
N LYS A 247 -9.77 -26.68 -17.16
CA LYS A 247 -10.65 -26.29 -16.06
C LYS A 247 -10.55 -24.78 -15.80
N ALA A 248 -9.34 -24.25 -15.83
CA ALA A 248 -9.11 -22.81 -15.70
C ALA A 248 -9.89 -22.02 -16.74
N LEU A 249 -9.77 -22.41 -18.03
CA LEU A 249 -10.48 -21.77 -19.12
C LEU A 249 -12.01 -21.86 -18.98
N ASN A 250 -12.52 -23.00 -18.47
CA ASN A 250 -13.95 -23.15 -18.20
C ASN A 250 -14.46 -22.18 -17.14
N TYR A 251 -13.70 -21.99 -16.02
CA TYR A 251 -14.08 -21.05 -14.98
C TYR A 251 -13.94 -19.59 -15.43
N ALA A 252 -12.89 -19.24 -16.16
CA ALA A 252 -12.74 -17.92 -16.75
C ALA A 252 -13.92 -17.56 -17.67
N LYS A 253 -14.38 -18.49 -18.51
CA LYS A 253 -15.58 -18.30 -19.36
C LYS A 253 -16.84 -18.09 -18.56
N LYS A 254 -17.07 -18.88 -17.50
CA LYS A 254 -18.23 -18.66 -16.59
C LYS A 254 -18.19 -17.29 -15.94
N GLY A 255 -17.01 -16.78 -15.60
CA GLY A 255 -16.87 -15.45 -15.06
C GLY A 255 -17.25 -14.38 -16.08
N ILE A 256 -16.80 -14.50 -17.32
CA ILE A 256 -17.16 -13.55 -18.40
C ILE A 256 -18.67 -13.51 -18.64
N GLU A 257 -19.36 -14.66 -18.57
CA GLU A 257 -20.82 -14.72 -18.78
C GLU A 257 -21.61 -13.85 -17.80
N ILE A 258 -21.07 -13.57 -16.63
CA ILE A 258 -21.72 -12.77 -15.57
C ILE A 258 -20.98 -11.46 -15.26
N ALA A 259 -19.87 -11.17 -15.96
CA ALA A 259 -19.10 -9.96 -15.77
C ALA A 259 -19.78 -8.76 -16.44
N ASP A 260 -19.85 -7.63 -15.72
CA ASP A 260 -20.30 -6.35 -16.22
C ASP A 260 -19.44 -5.21 -15.70
N GLY A 261 -19.50 -4.05 -16.36
CA GLY A 261 -18.84 -2.81 -15.91
C GLY A 261 -17.37 -3.00 -15.52
N GLU A 262 -17.03 -2.61 -14.30
CA GLU A 262 -15.65 -2.59 -13.81
C GLU A 262 -14.99 -3.98 -13.69
N VAL A 263 -15.77 -5.04 -13.42
CA VAL A 263 -15.22 -6.39 -13.29
C VAL A 263 -14.95 -7.06 -14.63
N LEU A 264 -15.43 -6.48 -15.73
CA LEU A 264 -15.25 -7.05 -17.07
C LEU A 264 -13.77 -7.06 -17.49
N VAL A 265 -13.05 -5.97 -17.24
CA VAL A 265 -11.62 -5.86 -17.62
C VAL A 265 -10.78 -6.90 -16.88
N SER A 266 -10.94 -7.04 -15.57
CA SER A 266 -10.21 -8.03 -14.77
C SER A 266 -10.55 -9.47 -15.18
N SER A 267 -11.81 -9.73 -15.54
CA SER A 267 -12.26 -11.03 -16.03
C SER A 267 -11.69 -11.36 -17.43
N LEU A 268 -11.60 -10.36 -18.30
CA LEU A 268 -10.96 -10.52 -19.61
C LEU A 268 -9.46 -10.77 -19.48
N LEU A 269 -8.78 -10.11 -18.54
CA LEU A 269 -7.37 -10.39 -18.22
C LEU A 269 -7.16 -11.87 -17.83
N SER A 270 -7.97 -12.40 -16.91
CA SER A 270 -7.89 -13.80 -16.50
C SER A 270 -8.23 -14.76 -17.64
N LEU A 271 -9.23 -14.42 -18.47
CA LEU A 271 -9.57 -15.23 -19.66
C LEU A 271 -8.43 -15.25 -20.68
N ALA A 272 -7.79 -14.13 -20.94
CA ALA A 272 -6.65 -14.04 -21.87
C ALA A 272 -5.47 -14.88 -21.36
N GLU A 273 -5.18 -14.84 -20.07
CA GLU A 273 -4.13 -15.66 -19.45
C GLU A 273 -4.47 -17.17 -19.56
N CYS A 274 -5.73 -17.55 -19.39
CA CYS A 274 -6.16 -18.92 -19.62
C CYS A 274 -5.99 -19.35 -21.10
N TYR A 275 -6.30 -18.48 -22.06
CA TYR A 275 -6.04 -18.77 -23.47
C TYR A 275 -4.55 -18.89 -23.77
N ARG A 276 -3.72 -18.03 -23.17
CA ARG A 276 -2.26 -18.12 -23.29
C ARG A 276 -1.74 -19.47 -22.76
N ALA A 277 -2.22 -19.90 -21.60
CA ALA A 277 -1.87 -21.18 -21.01
C ALA A 277 -2.32 -22.38 -21.84
N CYS A 278 -3.44 -22.24 -22.56
CA CYS A 278 -3.94 -23.25 -23.51
C CYS A 278 -3.29 -23.16 -24.91
N ASP A 279 -2.18 -22.44 -25.07
CA ASP A 279 -1.47 -22.19 -26.33
C ASP A 279 -2.34 -21.54 -27.45
N SER A 280 -3.42 -20.89 -27.03
CA SER A 280 -4.30 -20.12 -27.91
C SER A 280 -3.86 -18.66 -28.00
N LEU A 281 -2.60 -18.45 -28.40
CA LEU A 281 -1.88 -17.17 -28.26
C LEU A 281 -2.56 -16.00 -28.99
N GLY A 282 -3.07 -16.24 -30.21
CA GLY A 282 -3.78 -15.19 -30.96
C GLY A 282 -5.06 -14.68 -30.28
N LYS A 283 -5.80 -15.57 -29.57
CA LYS A 283 -6.97 -15.13 -28.80
C LYS A 283 -6.58 -14.36 -27.54
N ALA A 284 -5.49 -14.77 -26.91
CA ALA A 284 -4.97 -14.06 -25.74
C ALA A 284 -4.53 -12.65 -26.13
N GLU A 285 -3.76 -12.52 -27.20
CA GLU A 285 -3.28 -11.26 -27.74
C GLU A 285 -4.44 -10.32 -28.12
N GLU A 286 -5.42 -10.80 -28.89
CA GLU A 286 -6.60 -10.05 -29.28
C GLU A 286 -7.35 -9.47 -28.06
N ILE A 287 -7.53 -10.25 -26.99
CA ILE A 287 -8.19 -9.77 -25.78
C ILE A 287 -7.35 -8.72 -25.08
N PHE A 288 -6.05 -8.95 -24.90
CA PHE A 288 -5.16 -7.98 -24.25
C PHE A 288 -5.10 -6.64 -24.99
N GLU A 289 -5.01 -6.67 -26.32
CA GLU A 289 -5.00 -5.46 -27.14
C GLU A 289 -6.33 -4.69 -27.06
N ASN A 290 -7.47 -5.41 -27.10
CA ASN A 290 -8.79 -4.80 -27.02
C ASN A 290 -9.04 -4.07 -25.69
N ILE A 291 -8.57 -4.61 -24.57
CA ILE A 291 -8.75 -3.97 -23.26
C ILE A 291 -7.71 -2.90 -22.96
N CYS A 292 -6.59 -2.88 -23.70
CA CYS A 292 -5.48 -1.96 -23.44
C CYS A 292 -5.86 -0.50 -23.68
N SER A 293 -6.73 -0.20 -24.66
CA SER A 293 -7.12 1.17 -25.01
C SER A 293 -7.80 1.89 -23.87
N ASP A 294 -8.67 1.20 -23.14
CA ASP A 294 -9.55 1.78 -22.11
C ASP A 294 -9.05 1.51 -20.68
N ALA A 295 -7.94 0.79 -20.52
CA ALA A 295 -7.38 0.44 -19.22
C ALA A 295 -6.72 1.64 -18.54
N ASP A 296 -6.84 1.73 -17.23
CA ASP A 296 -6.05 2.66 -16.40
C ASP A 296 -4.54 2.30 -16.41
N PRO A 297 -3.65 3.22 -16.00
CA PRO A 297 -2.20 2.99 -16.05
C PRO A 297 -1.73 1.73 -15.33
N THR A 298 -2.37 1.37 -14.20
CA THR A 298 -2.02 0.17 -13.43
C THR A 298 -2.36 -1.09 -14.21
N ASN A 299 -3.55 -1.15 -14.79
CA ASN A 299 -3.98 -2.26 -15.62
C ASN A 299 -3.15 -2.34 -16.92
N LYS A 300 -2.78 -1.22 -17.53
CA LYS A 300 -1.88 -1.18 -18.69
C LYS A 300 -0.54 -1.85 -18.42
N TYR A 301 0.07 -1.60 -17.27
CA TYR A 301 1.29 -2.31 -16.88
C TYR A 301 1.12 -3.84 -16.91
N PHE A 302 0.04 -4.35 -16.29
CA PHE A 302 -0.22 -5.79 -16.27
C PHE A 302 -0.50 -6.34 -17.67
N ILE A 303 -1.26 -5.61 -18.49
CA ILE A 303 -1.58 -5.98 -19.87
C ILE A 303 -0.30 -6.09 -20.70
N TYR A 304 0.57 -5.08 -20.70
CA TYR A 304 1.82 -5.12 -21.47
C TYR A 304 2.80 -6.18 -20.95
N ARG A 305 2.86 -6.40 -19.64
CA ARG A 305 3.60 -7.52 -19.05
C ARG A 305 3.10 -8.88 -19.58
N ASP A 306 1.79 -9.04 -19.71
CA ASP A 306 1.20 -10.31 -20.15
C ASP A 306 1.26 -10.45 -21.67
N LEU A 307 1.14 -9.36 -22.44
CA LEU A 307 1.47 -9.32 -23.87
C LEU A 307 2.94 -9.70 -24.13
N SER A 308 3.87 -9.27 -23.30
CA SER A 308 5.26 -9.68 -23.42
C SER A 308 5.46 -11.20 -23.24
N LYS A 309 4.67 -11.83 -22.36
CA LYS A 309 4.66 -13.31 -22.22
C LYS A 309 4.12 -13.99 -23.47
N VAL A 310 3.07 -13.45 -24.10
CA VAL A 310 2.54 -13.95 -25.39
C VAL A 310 3.60 -13.82 -26.46
N ALA A 311 4.24 -12.66 -26.59
CA ALA A 311 5.31 -12.43 -27.56
C ALA A 311 6.51 -13.39 -27.38
N ILE A 312 6.89 -13.70 -26.14
CA ILE A 312 7.90 -14.72 -25.85
C ILE A 312 7.49 -16.10 -26.39
N GLN A 313 6.24 -16.52 -26.18
CA GLN A 313 5.75 -17.81 -26.66
C GLN A 313 5.64 -17.85 -28.18
N GLN A 314 5.29 -16.74 -28.83
CA GLN A 314 5.22 -16.60 -30.29
C GLN A 314 6.61 -16.41 -30.94
N GLN A 315 7.67 -16.25 -30.17
CA GLN A 315 9.03 -15.92 -30.62
C GLN A 315 9.12 -14.57 -31.37
N GLY A 316 8.19 -13.65 -31.06
CA GLY A 316 8.09 -12.31 -31.64
C GLY A 316 9.00 -11.31 -30.93
N LEU A 317 10.23 -11.11 -31.42
CA LEU A 317 11.26 -10.30 -30.76
C LEU A 317 10.94 -8.81 -30.76
N ASP A 318 10.45 -8.29 -31.87
CA ASP A 318 10.12 -6.86 -32.01
C ASP A 318 8.93 -6.50 -31.13
N SER A 319 7.89 -7.36 -31.12
CA SER A 319 6.73 -7.20 -30.24
C SER A 319 7.12 -7.32 -28.75
N LEU A 320 8.02 -8.24 -28.41
CA LEU A 320 8.51 -8.39 -27.04
C LEU A 320 9.20 -7.12 -26.54
N SER A 321 10.11 -6.53 -27.34
CA SER A 321 10.78 -5.28 -26.98
C SER A 321 9.78 -4.16 -26.77
N ALA A 322 8.85 -3.97 -27.70
CA ALA A 322 7.83 -2.92 -27.64
C ALA A 322 6.93 -3.06 -26.40
N TYR A 323 6.46 -4.28 -26.09
CA TYR A 323 5.59 -4.51 -24.92
C TYR A 323 6.36 -4.36 -23.61
N MET A 324 7.62 -4.76 -23.56
CA MET A 324 8.46 -4.54 -22.37
C MET A 324 8.73 -3.07 -22.13
N ASP A 325 9.08 -2.30 -23.16
CA ASP A 325 9.31 -0.87 -23.03
C ASP A 325 8.04 -0.15 -22.54
N SER A 326 6.87 -0.51 -23.08
CA SER A 326 5.58 0.03 -22.62
C SER A 326 5.28 -0.36 -21.16
N ALA A 327 5.55 -1.61 -20.77
CA ALA A 327 5.35 -2.04 -19.39
C ALA A 327 6.26 -1.27 -18.42
N TYR A 328 7.51 -1.01 -18.79
CA TYR A 328 8.45 -0.22 -18.00
C TYR A 328 8.01 1.23 -17.83
N GLU A 329 7.50 1.87 -18.91
CA GLU A 329 6.98 3.23 -18.86
C GLU A 329 5.88 3.38 -17.80
N TYR A 330 4.90 2.46 -17.80
CA TYR A 330 3.82 2.48 -16.81
C TYR A 330 4.27 2.12 -15.39
N LEU A 331 5.29 1.26 -15.26
CA LEU A 331 5.89 0.96 -13.95
C LEU A 331 6.65 2.17 -13.39
N GLU A 332 7.40 2.87 -14.23
CA GLU A 332 8.16 4.06 -13.85
C GLU A 332 7.22 5.20 -13.44
N ASP A 333 6.15 5.45 -14.21
CA ASP A 333 5.12 6.44 -13.88
C ASP A 333 4.47 6.16 -12.52
N ARG A 334 4.09 4.91 -12.26
CA ARG A 334 3.56 4.47 -10.97
C ARG A 334 4.55 4.66 -9.82
N PHE A 335 5.83 4.34 -10.06
CA PHE A 335 6.89 4.51 -9.06
C PHE A 335 7.12 5.99 -8.74
N LEU A 336 7.19 6.84 -9.76
CA LEU A 336 7.34 8.29 -9.61
C LEU A 336 6.15 8.91 -8.89
N HIS A 337 4.93 8.48 -9.21
CA HIS A 337 3.73 8.93 -8.52
C HIS A 337 3.73 8.52 -7.04
N SER A 338 4.08 7.28 -6.73
CA SER A 338 4.21 6.79 -5.34
C SER A 338 5.30 7.54 -4.56
N GLN A 339 6.43 7.87 -5.19
CA GLN A 339 7.49 8.67 -4.57
C GLN A 339 7.03 10.12 -4.34
N SER A 340 6.38 10.73 -5.33
CA SER A 340 5.84 12.08 -5.22
C SER A 340 4.84 12.21 -4.06
N VAL A 341 3.93 11.25 -3.91
CA VAL A 341 2.97 11.21 -2.80
C VAL A 341 3.67 11.02 -1.46
N LYS A 342 4.71 10.18 -1.39
CA LYS A 342 5.52 10.01 -0.17
C LYS A 342 6.28 11.28 0.21
N ASP A 343 6.87 11.94 -0.77
CA ASP A 343 7.61 13.19 -0.56
C ASP A 343 6.66 14.31 -0.14
N GLU A 344 5.49 14.42 -0.75
CA GLU A 344 4.46 15.40 -0.41
C GLU A 344 3.92 15.19 1.00
N TYR A 345 3.67 13.93 1.39
CA TYR A 345 3.29 13.54 2.75
C TYR A 345 4.36 13.89 3.78
N TYR A 346 5.64 13.57 3.47
CA TYR A 346 6.76 13.86 4.36
C TYR A 346 6.95 15.37 4.55
N GLN A 347 6.86 16.14 3.46
CA GLN A 347 6.94 17.60 3.49
C GLN A 347 5.76 18.22 4.25
N ALA A 348 4.55 17.72 4.05
CA ALA A 348 3.37 18.20 4.75
C ALA A 348 3.44 17.92 6.27
N ASN A 349 3.93 16.75 6.68
CA ASN A 349 4.14 16.43 8.10
C ASN A 349 5.24 17.27 8.73
N LEU A 350 6.36 17.46 8.01
CA LEU A 350 7.45 18.31 8.47
C LEU A 350 7.00 19.77 8.62
N ALA A 351 6.22 20.28 7.67
CA ALA A 351 5.64 21.62 7.74
C ALA A 351 4.70 21.78 8.95
N LYS A 352 3.83 20.79 9.20
CA LYS A 352 2.93 20.80 10.37
C LYS A 352 3.69 20.68 11.71
N GLU A 353 4.75 19.88 11.78
CA GLU A 353 5.60 19.82 12.99
C GLU A 353 6.30 21.16 13.25
N LEU A 354 6.84 21.77 12.21
CA LEU A 354 7.45 23.09 12.28
C LEU A 354 6.44 24.18 12.68
N GLU A 355 5.23 24.15 12.14
CA GLU A 355 4.15 25.07 12.50
C GLU A 355 3.69 24.87 13.95
N LYS A 356 3.60 23.65 14.42
CA LYS A 356 3.25 23.29 15.81
C LYS A 356 4.36 23.74 16.79
N GLU A 357 5.62 23.54 16.45
CA GLU A 357 6.75 24.06 17.22
C GLU A 357 6.76 25.60 17.24
N GLN A 358 6.48 26.24 16.11
CA GLN A 358 6.36 27.71 16.04
C GLN A 358 5.21 28.23 16.90
N LEU A 359 4.04 27.59 16.84
CA LEU A 359 2.87 27.99 17.62
C LEU A 359 3.07 27.79 19.15
N GLN A 360 3.73 26.69 19.50
CA GLN A 360 4.08 26.43 20.91
C GLN A 360 5.15 27.39 21.39
N HIS A 361 6.11 27.72 20.56
CA HIS A 361 7.14 28.71 20.83
C HIS A 361 6.57 30.15 20.94
N GLU A 362 5.60 30.50 20.09
CA GLU A 362 4.88 31.80 20.21
C GLU A 362 4.06 31.90 21.51
N LYS A 363 3.43 30.83 21.94
CA LYS A 363 2.72 30.81 23.25
C LYS A 363 3.68 30.95 24.43
N GLU A 364 4.80 30.25 24.39
CA GLU A 364 5.84 30.35 25.41
C GLU A 364 6.49 31.75 25.41
N MET A 365 6.79 32.31 24.26
CA MET A 365 7.31 33.67 24.11
C MET A 365 6.32 34.73 24.60
N SER A 366 5.03 34.59 24.29
CA SER A 366 3.98 35.50 24.76
C SER A 366 3.86 35.49 26.28
N TRP A 367 3.99 34.33 26.91
CA TRP A 367 4.01 34.21 28.38
C TRP A 367 5.25 34.86 29.00
N TRP A 368 6.45 34.65 28.41
CA TRP A 368 7.70 35.29 28.87
C TRP A 368 7.72 36.79 28.69
N ILE A 369 7.18 37.29 27.57
CA ILE A 369 7.03 38.73 27.32
C ILE A 369 6.10 39.37 28.37
N GLY A 370 5.01 38.70 28.74
CA GLY A 370 4.13 39.14 29.84
C GLY A 370 4.84 39.24 31.19
N CYS A 371 5.67 38.25 31.50
CA CYS A 371 6.46 38.25 32.76
C CYS A 371 7.57 39.31 32.77
N VAL A 372 8.22 39.56 31.65
CA VAL A 372 9.32 40.55 31.54
C VAL A 372 8.80 41.99 31.51
N ILE A 373 7.62 42.25 30.94
CA ILE A 373 6.94 43.54 31.00
C ILE A 373 6.60 43.91 32.47
N ILE A 374 6.29 42.92 33.26
CA ILE A 374 6.02 43.09 34.70
C ILE A 374 7.29 43.40 35.51
N LEU A 375 8.45 42.94 35.07
CA LEU A 375 9.72 43.02 35.83
C LEU A 375 10.67 44.17 35.44
N PHE A 376 10.32 45.06 34.54
CA PHE A 376 11.05 46.32 34.22
C PHE A 376 12.58 46.23 34.04
N LEU A 377 13.08 45.03 33.62
CA LEU A 377 14.52 44.80 33.38
C LEU A 377 14.81 44.59 31.86
N SER A 378 14.48 45.56 31.05
CA SER A 378 14.20 45.31 29.65
C SER A 378 15.34 45.48 28.62
N LEU A 379 16.27 46.33 28.82
CA LEU A 379 17.24 46.70 27.77
C LEU A 379 18.34 45.64 27.56
N ILE A 380 18.80 45.00 28.59
CA ILE A 380 19.82 43.95 28.51
C ILE A 380 19.21 42.62 28.00
N ALA A 381 18.00 42.30 28.44
CA ALA A 381 17.31 41.10 27.99
C ALA A 381 16.90 41.18 26.49
N ALA A 382 16.47 42.37 26.03
CA ALA A 382 16.16 42.59 24.62
C ALA A 382 17.38 42.38 23.71
N PHE A 383 18.57 42.79 24.14
CA PHE A 383 19.81 42.60 23.39
C PHE A 383 20.25 41.14 23.36
N ILE A 384 20.08 40.41 24.47
CA ILE A 384 20.39 38.99 24.54
C ILE A 384 19.41 38.19 23.69
N ILE A 385 18.11 38.50 23.73
CA ILE A 385 17.07 37.86 22.92
C ILE A 385 17.33 38.08 21.42
N TYR A 386 17.76 39.30 21.04
CA TYR A 386 18.10 39.60 19.64
C TYR A 386 19.30 38.77 19.14
N ASN A 387 20.36 38.65 19.98
CA ASN A 387 21.53 37.84 19.60
C ASN A 387 21.21 36.32 19.50
N VAL A 388 20.39 35.80 20.39
CA VAL A 388 19.94 34.39 20.35
C VAL A 388 19.09 34.14 19.12
N TRP A 389 18.20 35.07 18.75
CA TRP A 389 17.38 34.95 17.53
C TRP A 389 18.24 34.94 16.25
N LYS A 390 19.25 35.83 16.18
CA LYS A 390 20.18 35.91 15.05
C LYS A 390 21.03 34.64 14.89
N ASN A 391 21.50 34.07 16.02
CA ASN A 391 22.25 32.81 16.00
C ASN A 391 21.37 31.61 15.63
N LYS A 392 20.11 31.60 16.10
CA LYS A 392 19.14 30.55 15.75
C LYS A 392 18.75 30.59 14.28
N GLN A 393 18.63 31.76 13.67
CA GLN A 393 18.40 31.94 12.24
C GLN A 393 19.55 31.37 11.39
N HIS A 394 20.80 31.58 11.86
CA HIS A 394 21.97 31.01 11.17
C HIS A 394 22.00 29.49 11.22
N LEU A 395 21.60 28.92 12.36
CA LEU A 395 21.56 27.47 12.57
C LEU A 395 20.45 26.78 11.77
N VAL A 396 19.29 27.42 11.66
CA VAL A 396 18.15 26.90 10.86
C VAL A 396 18.51 26.89 9.36
N ALA A 397 19.17 27.97 8.87
CA ALA A 397 19.59 28.04 7.48
C ALA A 397 20.71 27.02 7.13
N GLU A 398 21.56 26.65 8.08
CA GLU A 398 22.53 25.56 7.91
C GLU A 398 21.86 24.19 7.85
N HIS A 399 20.87 23.96 8.72
CA HIS A 399 20.17 22.67 8.78
C HIS A 399 19.27 22.42 7.53
N GLU A 400 18.65 23.47 6.98
CA GLU A 400 17.91 23.37 5.73
C GLU A 400 18.81 23.01 4.53
N LYS A 401 20.02 23.56 4.47
CA LYS A 401 21.00 23.21 3.43
C LYS A 401 21.47 21.74 3.54
N GLU A 402 21.66 21.27 4.76
CA GLU A 402 22.09 19.91 5.02
C GLU A 402 21.00 18.87 4.67
N MET A 403 19.73 19.18 4.95
CA MET A 403 18.57 18.38 4.58
C MET A 403 18.37 18.30 3.07
N GLN A 404 18.54 19.41 2.35
CA GLN A 404 18.45 19.42 0.88
C GLN A 404 19.55 18.55 0.25
N HIS A 405 20.76 18.61 0.77
CA HIS A 405 21.88 17.79 0.27
C HIS A 405 21.66 16.28 0.49
N GLN A 406 21.12 15.91 1.66
CA GLN A 406 20.76 14.50 1.93
C GLN A 406 19.62 14.00 1.03
N GLN A 407 18.62 14.84 0.73
CA GLN A 407 17.53 14.49 -0.18
C GLN A 407 18.03 14.25 -1.62
N GLU A 408 18.96 15.09 -2.10
CA GLU A 408 19.58 14.90 -3.42
C GLU A 408 20.40 13.61 -3.49
N LEU A 409 21.15 13.28 -2.43
CA LEU A 409 21.95 12.05 -2.35
C LEU A 409 21.10 10.78 -2.36
N LEU A 410 19.96 10.79 -1.63
CA LEU A 410 18.99 9.68 -1.61
C LEU A 410 18.29 9.52 -2.96
N HIS A 411 17.97 10.62 -3.63
CA HIS A 411 17.37 10.59 -4.95
C HIS A 411 18.32 10.01 -6.01
N GLN A 412 19.61 10.37 -5.96
CA GLN A 412 20.63 9.79 -6.85
C GLN A 412 20.83 8.28 -6.60
N LYS A 413 20.91 7.85 -5.33
CA LYS A 413 21.03 6.42 -4.97
C LYS A 413 19.83 5.60 -5.45
N SER A 414 18.61 6.14 -5.34
CA SER A 414 17.40 5.46 -5.80
C SER A 414 17.38 5.28 -7.32
N LYS A 415 17.76 6.32 -8.08
CA LYS A 415 17.88 6.23 -9.55
C LYS A 415 18.93 5.20 -10.00
N THR A 416 20.08 5.20 -9.35
CA THR A 416 21.16 4.27 -9.68
C THR A 416 20.75 2.82 -9.47
N HIS A 417 20.08 2.54 -8.35
CA HIS A 417 19.59 1.19 -8.04
C HIS A 417 18.51 0.71 -9.03
N ALA A 418 17.61 1.60 -9.45
CA ALA A 418 16.58 1.28 -10.45
C ALA A 418 17.20 0.95 -11.83
N VAL A 419 18.26 1.67 -12.24
CA VAL A 419 18.97 1.41 -13.48
C VAL A 419 19.66 0.04 -13.43
N LEU A 420 20.28 -0.31 -12.30
CA LEU A 420 20.92 -1.60 -12.11
C LEU A 420 19.93 -2.76 -12.18
N GLN A 421 18.79 -2.63 -11.51
CA GLN A 421 17.73 -3.63 -11.57
C GLN A 421 17.18 -3.79 -12.99
N LYS A 422 16.96 -2.69 -13.70
CA LYS A 422 16.50 -2.72 -15.09
C LYS A 422 17.49 -3.48 -15.98
N HIS A 423 18.77 -3.15 -15.91
CA HIS A 423 19.82 -3.81 -16.69
C HIS A 423 19.89 -5.33 -16.42
N PHE A 424 19.79 -5.73 -15.15
CA PHE A 424 19.74 -7.15 -14.77
C PHE A 424 18.51 -7.86 -15.35
N MET A 425 17.33 -7.24 -15.30
CA MET A 425 16.11 -7.81 -15.86
C MET A 425 16.15 -7.96 -17.38
N GLU A 426 16.78 -7.03 -18.07
CA GLU A 426 17.01 -7.09 -19.51
C GLU A 426 17.94 -8.28 -19.87
N LYS A 427 19.03 -8.46 -19.17
CA LYS A 427 19.95 -9.60 -19.32
C LYS A 427 19.25 -10.94 -19.05
N LEU A 428 18.44 -11.00 -18.02
CA LEU A 428 17.65 -12.19 -17.67
C LEU A 428 16.60 -12.54 -18.75
N ALA A 429 15.96 -11.53 -19.33
CA ALA A 429 15.01 -11.72 -20.43
C ALA A 429 15.69 -12.24 -21.70
N TYR A 430 16.87 -11.72 -22.01
CA TYR A 430 17.71 -12.19 -23.11
C TYR A 430 18.13 -13.65 -22.94
N SER A 431 18.59 -14.04 -21.75
CA SER A 431 18.95 -15.43 -21.43
C SER A 431 17.78 -16.40 -21.54
N ARG A 432 16.57 -16.00 -21.13
CA ARG A 432 15.34 -16.79 -21.29
C ARG A 432 14.97 -17.03 -22.74
N LYS A 433 15.22 -16.06 -23.61
CA LYS A 433 15.00 -16.20 -25.04
C LYS A 433 15.90 -17.26 -25.67
N LEU A 434 17.19 -17.25 -25.31
CA LEU A 434 18.16 -18.25 -25.79
C LEU A 434 17.75 -19.67 -25.37
N ILE A 435 17.17 -19.85 -24.18
CA ILE A 435 16.62 -21.14 -23.72
C ILE A 435 15.43 -21.60 -24.60
N ALA A 436 14.58 -20.68 -25.04
CA ALA A 436 13.44 -21.01 -25.93
C ALA A 436 13.90 -21.48 -27.31
N ASP A 437 15.06 -21.00 -27.77
CA ASP A 437 15.69 -21.40 -29.03
C ASP A 437 16.48 -22.74 -28.93
N GLY A 438 16.42 -23.43 -27.79
CA GLY A 438 17.03 -24.76 -27.59
C GLY A 438 18.49 -24.74 -27.16
N GLU A 439 19.04 -23.58 -26.90
CA GLU A 439 20.37 -23.41 -26.31
C GLU A 439 20.31 -23.38 -24.77
N LYS A 440 21.29 -24.01 -24.10
CA LYS A 440 21.46 -23.90 -22.65
C LYS A 440 22.00 -22.51 -22.30
N ALA A 441 21.14 -21.51 -22.27
CA ALA A 441 21.55 -20.16 -21.92
C ALA A 441 21.56 -19.98 -20.41
N HIS A 442 22.74 -20.00 -19.85
CA HIS A 442 23.03 -19.44 -18.54
C HIS A 442 23.42 -17.96 -18.71
N MET A 443 23.24 -17.14 -17.69
CA MET A 443 24.05 -15.92 -17.58
C MET A 443 25.52 -16.36 -17.66
N GLY A 444 26.18 -15.98 -18.74
CA GLY A 444 27.56 -16.36 -18.98
C GLY A 444 28.52 -15.73 -17.97
N GLU A 445 29.73 -16.22 -17.93
CA GLU A 445 30.77 -15.62 -17.08
C GLU A 445 31.05 -14.15 -17.43
N GLU A 446 30.87 -13.77 -18.69
CA GLU A 446 31.03 -12.39 -19.14
C GLU A 446 29.88 -11.50 -18.63
N ASP A 447 28.64 -11.98 -18.64
CA ASP A 447 27.50 -11.24 -18.11
C ASP A 447 27.64 -10.98 -16.59
N TRP A 448 28.17 -11.97 -15.86
CA TRP A 448 28.43 -11.82 -14.42
C TRP A 448 29.55 -10.82 -14.16
N LYS A 449 30.61 -10.82 -14.95
CA LYS A 449 31.69 -9.84 -14.83
C LYS A 449 31.25 -8.43 -15.16
N GLU A 450 30.43 -8.26 -16.20
CA GLU A 450 29.83 -6.96 -16.55
C GLU A 450 28.95 -6.43 -15.40
N MET A 451 28.12 -7.31 -14.81
CA MET A 451 27.30 -6.95 -13.65
C MET A 451 28.14 -6.62 -12.41
N GLU A 452 29.23 -7.36 -12.18
CA GLU A 452 30.17 -7.09 -11.10
C GLU A 452 30.78 -5.69 -11.25
N HIS A 453 31.30 -5.36 -12.44
CA HIS A 453 31.84 -4.03 -12.72
C HIS A 453 30.77 -2.94 -12.53
N LEU A 454 29.57 -3.16 -13.04
CA LEU A 454 28.50 -2.19 -12.95
C LEU A 454 28.06 -1.94 -11.49
N ILE A 455 28.03 -2.98 -10.66
CA ILE A 455 27.72 -2.86 -9.23
C ILE A 455 28.87 -2.16 -8.51
N ASP A 456 30.10 -2.51 -8.78
CA ASP A 456 31.28 -1.88 -8.15
C ASP A 456 31.39 -0.40 -8.50
N ASP A 457 31.15 -0.02 -9.76
CA ASP A 457 31.18 1.38 -10.22
C ASP A 457 30.07 2.24 -9.59
N THR A 458 28.93 1.64 -9.26
CA THR A 458 27.74 2.38 -8.82
C THR A 458 27.43 2.25 -7.34
N ASP A 459 27.93 1.22 -6.66
CA ASP A 459 27.64 0.91 -5.25
C ASP A 459 28.94 0.73 -4.42
N ASN A 460 29.80 1.74 -4.46
CA ASN A 460 30.96 1.90 -3.58
C ASN A 460 31.91 0.69 -3.55
N ASN A 461 32.20 0.08 -4.70
CA ASN A 461 33.02 -1.10 -4.86
C ASN A 461 32.58 -2.29 -4.00
N PHE A 462 31.25 -2.51 -3.98
CA PHE A 462 30.61 -3.52 -3.13
C PHE A 462 31.20 -4.91 -3.31
N VAL A 463 31.39 -5.39 -4.55
CA VAL A 463 31.89 -6.76 -4.82
C VAL A 463 33.33 -6.90 -4.45
N GLN A 464 34.16 -5.88 -4.71
CA GLN A 464 35.57 -5.86 -4.30
C GLN A 464 35.70 -5.92 -2.77
N LYS A 465 34.90 -5.10 -2.04
CA LYS A 465 34.88 -5.12 -0.58
C LYS A 465 34.44 -6.48 -0.04
N LEU A 466 33.40 -7.06 -0.63
CA LEU A 466 32.88 -8.37 -0.26
C LEU A 466 33.99 -9.45 -0.38
N ARG A 467 34.72 -9.47 -1.50
CA ARG A 467 35.82 -10.42 -1.73
C ARG A 467 37.01 -10.19 -0.82
N GLN A 468 37.36 -8.94 -0.50
CA GLN A 468 38.44 -8.60 0.40
C GLN A 468 38.13 -9.01 1.85
N GLN A 469 36.92 -8.75 2.30
CA GLN A 469 36.50 -8.99 3.68
C GLN A 469 36.19 -10.47 3.95
N TYR A 470 35.65 -11.20 2.94
CA TYR A 470 35.23 -12.59 3.07
C TYR A 470 35.90 -13.50 2.03
N LYS A 471 37.21 -13.70 2.19
CA LYS A 471 38.08 -14.44 1.23
C LYS A 471 37.69 -15.90 0.96
N GLY A 472 36.76 -16.46 1.75
CA GLY A 472 36.31 -17.85 1.63
C GLY A 472 35.03 -18.04 0.80
N LEU A 473 34.44 -16.98 0.28
CA LEU A 473 33.22 -17.05 -0.53
C LEU A 473 33.53 -17.67 -1.91
N LYS A 474 32.68 -18.61 -2.30
CA LYS A 474 32.68 -19.16 -3.66
C LYS A 474 32.07 -18.16 -4.63
N GLU A 475 32.43 -18.27 -5.90
CA GLU A 475 31.92 -17.38 -6.95
C GLU A 475 30.37 -17.30 -6.98
N GLU A 476 29.71 -18.44 -6.83
CA GLU A 476 28.27 -18.50 -6.76
C GLU A 476 27.68 -17.83 -5.51
N ASP A 477 28.42 -17.74 -4.42
CA ASP A 477 28.00 -17.05 -3.20
C ASP A 477 28.13 -15.54 -3.37
N VAL A 478 29.19 -15.10 -4.07
CA VAL A 478 29.36 -13.69 -4.47
C VAL A 478 28.18 -13.26 -5.38
N ARG A 479 27.85 -14.05 -6.39
CA ARG A 479 26.71 -13.81 -7.28
C ARG A 479 25.39 -13.75 -6.51
N LEU A 480 25.21 -14.63 -5.51
CA LEU A 480 24.05 -14.58 -4.63
C LEU A 480 24.00 -13.26 -3.83
N CYS A 481 25.15 -12.82 -3.29
CA CYS A 481 25.25 -11.54 -2.57
C CYS A 481 24.94 -10.35 -3.49
N MET A 482 25.39 -10.34 -4.73
CA MET A 482 25.07 -9.33 -5.74
C MET A 482 23.55 -9.23 -5.98
N LEU A 483 22.89 -10.37 -6.16
CA LEU A 483 21.44 -10.41 -6.36
C LEU A 483 20.66 -9.95 -5.13
N VAL A 484 21.13 -10.27 -3.93
CA VAL A 484 20.57 -9.79 -2.68
C VAL A 484 20.77 -8.27 -2.55
N ARG A 485 21.96 -7.76 -2.88
CA ARG A 485 22.24 -6.31 -2.88
C ARG A 485 21.33 -5.54 -3.84
N LEU A 486 21.03 -6.11 -4.99
CA LEU A 486 20.09 -5.59 -5.97
C LEU A 486 18.62 -5.76 -5.53
N LYS A 487 18.35 -6.26 -4.32
CA LYS A 487 16.99 -6.50 -3.76
C LYS A 487 16.13 -7.41 -4.65
N MET A 488 16.74 -8.37 -5.31
CA MET A 488 16.03 -9.35 -6.14
C MET A 488 15.21 -10.30 -5.27
N THR A 489 13.98 -10.62 -5.72
CA THR A 489 13.11 -11.56 -5.01
C THR A 489 13.68 -12.98 -5.05
N ASN A 490 13.32 -13.83 -4.08
CA ASN A 490 13.76 -15.21 -4.06
C ASN A 490 13.32 -15.99 -5.32
N ALA A 491 12.18 -15.63 -5.91
CA ALA A 491 11.71 -16.20 -7.17
C ALA A 491 12.65 -15.88 -8.35
N ILE A 492 13.14 -14.64 -8.44
CA ILE A 492 14.11 -14.23 -9.46
C ILE A 492 15.45 -14.93 -9.23
N ILE A 493 15.93 -14.96 -8.00
CA ILE A 493 17.18 -15.65 -7.62
C ILE A 493 17.09 -17.15 -7.94
N ALA A 494 15.96 -17.78 -7.64
CA ALA A 494 15.70 -19.18 -7.95
C ALA A 494 15.78 -19.47 -9.46
N ASN A 495 15.22 -18.59 -10.27
CA ASN A 495 15.29 -18.68 -11.73
C ASN A 495 16.72 -18.52 -12.25
N VAL A 496 17.49 -17.58 -11.70
CA VAL A 496 18.89 -17.33 -12.12
C VAL A 496 19.80 -18.53 -11.82
N PHE A 497 19.59 -19.17 -10.66
CA PHE A 497 20.40 -20.34 -10.26
C PHE A 497 19.77 -21.69 -10.65
N TYR A 498 18.62 -21.70 -11.31
CA TYR A 498 17.87 -22.93 -11.70
C TYR A 498 17.57 -23.86 -10.51
N ILE A 499 17.20 -23.29 -9.38
CA ILE A 499 16.85 -24.01 -8.15
C ILE A 499 15.47 -23.56 -7.64
N GLY A 500 14.87 -24.31 -6.72
CA GLY A 500 13.62 -23.92 -6.10
C GLY A 500 13.81 -22.78 -5.09
N GLU A 501 12.78 -21.97 -4.84
CA GLU A 501 12.82 -20.87 -3.86
C GLU A 501 13.20 -21.33 -2.44
N SER A 502 12.76 -22.53 -2.06
CA SER A 502 13.15 -23.16 -0.79
C SER A 502 14.66 -23.41 -0.71
N ALA A 503 15.28 -23.80 -1.83
CA ALA A 503 16.73 -23.97 -1.93
C ALA A 503 17.46 -22.63 -1.83
N VAL A 504 16.92 -21.56 -2.42
CA VAL A 504 17.46 -20.19 -2.25
C VAL A 504 17.46 -19.78 -0.78
N LYS A 505 16.33 -19.94 -0.08
CA LYS A 505 16.23 -19.64 1.36
C LYS A 505 17.25 -20.43 2.18
N LYS A 506 17.36 -21.73 1.89
CA LYS A 506 18.36 -22.60 2.56
C LYS A 506 19.78 -22.12 2.25
N ARG A 507 20.09 -21.78 1.00
CA ARG A 507 21.41 -21.29 0.59
C ARG A 507 21.76 -19.97 1.28
N LYS A 508 20.83 -19.01 1.35
CA LYS A 508 21.01 -17.76 2.10
C LYS A 508 21.30 -18.02 3.59
N SER A 509 20.58 -18.94 4.21
CA SER A 509 20.79 -19.32 5.61
C SER A 509 22.16 -19.98 5.82
N VAL A 510 22.57 -20.86 4.93
CA VAL A 510 23.90 -21.50 4.98
C VAL A 510 24.98 -20.46 4.77
N LEU A 511 24.88 -19.63 3.74
CA LEU A 511 25.86 -18.58 3.43
C LEU A 511 26.03 -17.60 4.60
N LYS A 512 24.94 -17.20 5.27
CA LYS A 512 25.00 -16.37 6.48
C LYS A 512 25.86 -17.01 7.57
N LYS A 513 25.67 -18.32 7.82
CA LYS A 513 26.37 -19.05 8.89
C LYS A 513 27.82 -19.38 8.53
N THR A 514 28.07 -19.86 7.31
CA THR A 514 29.38 -20.38 6.91
C THR A 514 30.24 -19.32 6.22
N GLY A 515 29.66 -18.47 5.38
CA GLY A 515 30.37 -17.44 4.64
C GLY A 515 30.59 -16.17 5.48
N PHE A 516 29.56 -15.72 6.19
CA PHE A 516 29.65 -14.51 7.01
C PHE A 516 29.86 -14.77 8.50
N GLN A 517 29.86 -16.04 8.93
CA GLN A 517 30.05 -16.49 10.31
C GLN A 517 29.06 -15.88 11.32
N ILE A 518 27.84 -15.56 10.87
CA ILE A 518 26.80 -14.97 11.68
C ILE A 518 25.80 -16.04 12.10
N THR A 519 25.74 -16.30 13.40
CA THR A 519 24.86 -17.33 14.01
C THR A 519 23.58 -16.74 14.60
N ASP A 520 23.47 -15.41 14.77
CA ASP A 520 22.26 -14.76 15.32
C ASP A 520 21.07 -15.00 14.38
N PRO A 521 19.98 -15.62 14.87
CA PRO A 521 18.78 -15.88 14.08
C PRO A 521 18.05 -14.60 13.66
N ASN A 522 18.18 -13.50 14.39
CA ASN A 522 17.46 -12.24 14.14
C ASN A 522 18.09 -11.40 13.02
N ILE A 523 19.32 -11.69 12.62
CA ILE A 523 20.00 -10.98 11.53
C ILE A 523 19.78 -11.74 10.22
N SER A 524 19.18 -11.10 9.23
CA SER A 524 19.02 -11.69 7.89
C SER A 524 20.29 -11.50 7.04
N LEU A 525 20.46 -12.31 5.99
CA LEU A 525 21.55 -12.12 5.03
C LEU A 525 21.43 -10.76 4.33
N GLU A 526 20.21 -10.32 4.07
CA GLU A 526 19.89 -9.03 3.47
C GLU A 526 20.47 -7.88 4.32
N GLN A 527 20.22 -7.91 5.62
CA GLN A 527 20.77 -6.91 6.55
C GLN A 527 22.29 -6.89 6.60
N VAL A 528 22.91 -8.07 6.52
CA VAL A 528 24.39 -8.17 6.48
C VAL A 528 24.93 -7.51 5.22
N ILE A 529 24.30 -7.78 4.08
CA ILE A 529 24.72 -7.28 2.77
C ILE A 529 24.40 -5.78 2.61
N GLU A 530 23.34 -5.27 3.23
CA GLU A 530 23.02 -3.84 3.24
C GLU A 530 24.06 -3.00 4.01
N ASN A 531 24.71 -3.59 5.00
CA ASN A 531 25.71 -2.90 5.84
C ASN A 531 27.15 -2.99 5.30
N LEU A 532 27.36 -3.70 4.19
CA LEU A 532 28.63 -3.77 3.46
C LEU A 532 28.76 -2.64 2.44
#